data_285fb603d0f25d2a42a17008074d8210
#
_entry.id   285fb603d0f25d2a42a17008074d8210
#
_cell.length_a   1.000
_cell.length_b   1.000
_cell.length_c   1.000
_cell.angle_alpha   90.00
_cell.angle_beta   90.00
_cell.angle_gamma   90.00
#
_symmetry.space_group_name_H-M   'P 1'
#
loop_
_entity.id
_entity.type
_entity.pdbx_description
1 polymer ?
#
loop_
_entity_poly.entity_id
_entity_poly.type
_entity_poly.pdbx_seq_one_letter_code
_entity_poly.pdbx_strand_id
1 'polypeptide(L)'
;MTNLKRYLNEISKYPLLTAKEELELAYAYRDGNEAAREQLINCNLRLVVSIAKNYHSNSLSIGDLISEGNLGLITAVEKYNPDLNYRFSTCATPWIKQAITKAITDKGRNIRIPSHIYQLLSKYKQVVNEFEADGVLNPTDEQIAKKLGVEPAKVSELKTYLYDTVSMETPLESDGEDTIQDMIAATHIETPVQYTERLELHNKIIKIIDTLKPRTREIIKLRYGIAADGDPDIYKKEHTLEEIGEILGITRERVRQIEKQTLAQIRLVWDKIN
;
A
#
# COMPACT_ATOMS: atom_id res chain seq x y z
N MET A 1 6.52 5.96 32.31
CA MET A 1 6.36 4.49 32.17
C MET A 1 5.85 4.19 30.78
N THR A 2 6.49 3.28 30.05
CA THR A 2 5.99 2.86 28.73
C THR A 2 4.63 2.19 28.86
N ASN A 3 3.70 2.41 27.92
CA ASN A 3 2.36 1.82 27.90
C ASN A 3 2.37 0.30 28.12
N LEU A 4 3.39 -0.39 27.57
CA LEU A 4 3.58 -1.83 27.77
C LEU A 4 3.81 -2.21 29.25
N LYS A 5 4.62 -1.44 29.99
CA LYS A 5 4.85 -1.72 31.44
C LYS A 5 3.56 -1.58 32.24
N ARG A 6 2.73 -0.59 31.89
CA ARG A 6 1.42 -0.40 32.55
C ARG A 6 0.51 -1.59 32.28
N TYR A 7 0.40 -2.02 31.04
CA TYR A 7 -0.38 -3.20 30.63
C TYR A 7 0.09 -4.46 31.37
N LEU A 8 1.40 -4.73 31.40
CA LEU A 8 1.95 -5.90 32.11
C LEU A 8 1.63 -5.89 33.60
N ASN A 9 1.64 -4.72 34.24
CA ASN A 9 1.25 -4.57 35.64
C ASN A 9 -0.26 -4.82 35.84
N GLU A 10 -1.11 -4.43 34.89
CA GLU A 10 -2.55 -4.66 34.96
C GLU A 10 -2.89 -6.15 34.83
N ILE A 11 -2.32 -6.85 33.86
CA ILE A 11 -2.59 -8.28 33.68
C ILE A 11 -2.01 -9.15 34.79
N SER A 12 -0.99 -8.67 35.52
CA SER A 12 -0.42 -9.40 36.65
C SER A 12 -1.35 -9.51 37.85
N LYS A 13 -2.38 -8.66 37.94
CA LYS A 13 -3.39 -8.68 39.04
C LYS A 13 -4.31 -9.89 38.94
N TYR A 14 -4.48 -10.48 37.77
CA TYR A 14 -5.33 -11.64 37.59
C TYR A 14 -4.58 -12.92 37.96
N PRO A 15 -5.18 -13.78 38.83
CA PRO A 15 -4.57 -15.03 39.26
C PRO A 15 -4.49 -16.03 38.11
N LEU A 16 -3.56 -16.98 38.20
CA LEU A 16 -3.53 -18.12 37.29
C LEU A 16 -4.61 -19.12 37.72
N LEU A 17 -5.37 -19.61 36.76
CA LEU A 17 -6.44 -20.57 36.97
C LEU A 17 -5.90 -22.01 37.15
N THR A 18 -6.49 -22.75 38.03
CA THR A 18 -6.31 -24.20 38.10
C THR A 18 -7.14 -24.89 37.00
N ALA A 19 -6.84 -26.17 36.72
CA ALA A 19 -7.60 -26.92 35.72
C ALA A 19 -9.09 -27.06 36.03
N LYS A 20 -9.45 -27.09 37.34
CA LYS A 20 -10.86 -27.13 37.77
C LYS A 20 -11.57 -25.79 37.54
N GLU A 21 -10.93 -24.69 37.88
CA GLU A 21 -11.48 -23.34 37.69
C GLU A 21 -11.63 -23.02 36.19
N GLU A 22 -10.67 -23.45 35.31
CA GLU A 22 -10.80 -23.33 33.87
C GLU A 22 -12.08 -24.00 33.34
N LEU A 23 -12.37 -25.22 33.82
CA LEU A 23 -13.57 -25.98 33.45
C LEU A 23 -14.85 -25.33 33.98
N GLU A 24 -14.85 -24.94 35.26
CA GLU A 24 -16.01 -24.28 35.88
C GLU A 24 -16.39 -22.99 35.14
N LEU A 25 -15.42 -22.14 34.83
CA LEU A 25 -15.64 -20.92 34.05
C LEU A 25 -16.12 -21.22 32.64
N ALA A 26 -15.58 -22.25 31.99
CA ALA A 26 -15.98 -22.62 30.64
C ALA A 26 -17.42 -23.17 30.60
N TYR A 27 -17.83 -23.96 31.60
CA TYR A 27 -19.22 -24.40 31.69
C TYR A 27 -20.16 -23.23 31.99
N ALA A 28 -19.80 -22.34 32.95
CA ALA A 28 -20.57 -21.15 33.26
C ALA A 28 -20.74 -20.24 32.00
N TYR A 29 -19.70 -20.08 31.19
CA TYR A 29 -19.79 -19.32 29.92
C TYR A 29 -20.75 -20.01 28.95
N ARG A 30 -20.67 -21.33 28.78
CA ARG A 30 -21.60 -22.10 27.94
C ARG A 30 -23.07 -21.94 28.37
N ASP A 31 -23.31 -21.78 29.65
CA ASP A 31 -24.64 -21.51 30.21
C ASP A 31 -25.08 -20.04 30.12
N GLY A 32 -24.28 -19.19 29.44
CA GLY A 32 -24.60 -17.80 29.10
C GLY A 32 -24.05 -16.74 30.09
N ASN A 33 -23.09 -17.11 30.96
CA ASN A 33 -22.49 -16.15 31.88
C ASN A 33 -21.32 -15.42 31.25
N GLU A 34 -21.54 -14.17 30.77
CA GLU A 34 -20.52 -13.33 30.19
C GLU A 34 -19.40 -12.91 31.15
N ALA A 35 -19.70 -12.81 32.48
CA ALA A 35 -18.66 -12.51 33.47
C ALA A 35 -17.62 -13.65 33.56
N ALA A 36 -18.06 -14.91 33.41
CA ALA A 36 -17.16 -16.08 33.38
C ALA A 36 -16.26 -16.03 32.12
N ARG A 37 -16.79 -15.59 30.96
CA ARG A 37 -16.01 -15.37 29.75
C ARG A 37 -14.93 -14.33 29.97
N GLU A 38 -15.26 -13.17 30.49
CA GLU A 38 -14.30 -12.11 30.79
C GLU A 38 -13.20 -12.58 31.75
N GLN A 39 -13.58 -13.29 32.79
CA GLN A 39 -12.64 -13.84 33.77
C GLN A 39 -11.69 -14.84 33.13
N LEU A 40 -12.19 -15.76 32.28
CA LEU A 40 -11.37 -16.74 31.54
C LEU A 40 -10.38 -16.04 30.62
N ILE A 41 -10.78 -14.97 29.89
CA ILE A 41 -9.90 -14.16 29.06
C ILE A 41 -8.83 -13.48 29.91
N ASN A 42 -9.24 -12.72 30.95
CA ASN A 42 -8.34 -11.90 31.74
C ASN A 42 -7.25 -12.72 32.44
N CYS A 43 -7.60 -13.88 32.99
CA CYS A 43 -6.66 -14.78 33.66
C CYS A 43 -5.64 -15.42 32.67
N ASN A 44 -5.94 -15.44 31.36
CA ASN A 44 -5.08 -16.03 30.34
C ASN A 44 -4.31 -15.01 29.48
N LEU A 45 -4.43 -13.69 29.72
CA LEU A 45 -3.67 -12.66 28.99
C LEU A 45 -2.16 -12.85 29.10
N ARG A 46 -1.66 -13.39 30.23
CA ARG A 46 -0.24 -13.69 30.42
C ARG A 46 0.28 -14.77 29.47
N LEU A 47 -0.58 -15.72 29.05
CA LEU A 47 -0.24 -16.74 28.06
C LEU A 47 0.04 -16.07 26.69
N VAL A 48 -0.80 -15.10 26.29
CA VAL A 48 -0.58 -14.34 25.04
C VAL A 48 0.77 -13.65 25.04
N VAL A 49 1.12 -12.97 26.14
CA VAL A 49 2.42 -12.29 26.26
C VAL A 49 3.58 -13.28 26.14
N SER A 50 3.49 -14.46 26.74
CA SER A 50 4.53 -15.47 26.68
C SER A 50 4.74 -16.00 25.26
N ILE A 51 3.66 -16.13 24.48
CA ILE A 51 3.70 -16.56 23.09
C ILE A 51 4.23 -15.43 22.19
N ALA A 52 3.70 -14.20 22.34
CA ALA A 52 4.06 -13.06 21.52
C ALA A 52 5.56 -12.71 21.62
N LYS A 53 6.20 -12.92 22.75
CA LYS A 53 7.65 -12.72 22.93
C LYS A 53 8.53 -13.56 22.01
N ASN A 54 8.03 -14.67 21.48
CA ASN A 54 8.77 -15.53 20.55
C ASN A 54 8.65 -15.08 19.09
N TYR A 55 7.89 -14.02 18.83
CA TYR A 55 7.70 -13.47 17.49
C TYR A 55 8.35 -12.11 17.37
N HIS A 56 8.96 -11.86 16.21
CA HIS A 56 9.58 -10.59 15.89
C HIS A 56 9.06 -10.11 14.53
N SER A 57 8.82 -8.83 14.43
CA SER A 57 8.45 -8.16 13.18
C SER A 57 9.16 -6.80 13.13
N ASN A 58 9.62 -6.39 11.95
CA ASN A 58 10.27 -5.10 11.78
C ASN A 58 9.29 -3.92 11.90
N SER A 59 8.02 -4.13 11.53
CA SER A 59 7.01 -3.08 11.47
C SER A 59 5.98 -3.13 12.60
N LEU A 60 5.81 -4.29 13.26
CA LEU A 60 4.86 -4.44 14.36
C LEU A 60 5.58 -4.45 15.70
N SER A 61 5.15 -3.58 16.60
CA SER A 61 5.66 -3.58 17.97
C SER A 61 5.19 -4.82 18.74
N ILE A 62 5.89 -5.16 19.83
CA ILE A 62 5.46 -6.25 20.73
C ILE A 62 4.06 -5.98 21.29
N GLY A 63 3.66 -4.72 21.47
CA GLY A 63 2.33 -4.33 21.90
C GLY A 63 1.26 -4.69 20.86
N ASP A 64 1.56 -4.48 19.59
CA ASP A 64 0.67 -4.84 18.48
C ASP A 64 0.51 -6.36 18.38
N LEU A 65 1.62 -7.11 18.50
CA LEU A 65 1.59 -8.57 18.50
C LEU A 65 0.76 -9.14 19.67
N ILE A 66 0.86 -8.53 20.87
CA ILE A 66 0.03 -8.89 22.01
C ILE A 66 -1.44 -8.59 21.73
N SER A 67 -1.75 -7.44 21.17
CA SER A 67 -3.13 -7.05 20.84
C SER A 67 -3.77 -8.02 19.84
N GLU A 68 -3.05 -8.38 18.79
CA GLU A 68 -3.50 -9.39 17.81
C GLU A 68 -3.61 -10.79 18.44
N GLY A 69 -2.68 -11.14 19.32
CA GLY A 69 -2.74 -12.38 20.08
C GLY A 69 -3.94 -12.45 21.02
N ASN A 70 -4.34 -11.32 21.61
CA ASN A 70 -5.55 -11.23 22.45
C ASN A 70 -6.82 -11.50 21.63
N LEU A 71 -6.90 -11.05 20.38
CA LEU A 71 -8.01 -11.41 19.49
C LEU A 71 -8.04 -12.93 19.22
N GLY A 72 -6.87 -13.56 19.08
CA GLY A 72 -6.76 -15.01 18.97
C GLY A 72 -7.20 -15.72 20.26
N LEU A 73 -6.89 -15.18 21.45
CA LEU A 73 -7.33 -15.69 22.72
C LEU A 73 -8.87 -15.62 22.87
N ILE A 74 -9.49 -14.51 22.47
CA ILE A 74 -10.95 -14.35 22.48
C ILE A 74 -11.60 -15.41 21.60
N THR A 75 -11.08 -15.61 20.39
CA THR A 75 -11.57 -16.66 19.48
C THR A 75 -11.40 -18.06 20.09
N ALA A 76 -10.30 -18.29 20.80
CA ALA A 76 -10.05 -19.57 21.49
C ALA A 76 -11.08 -19.84 22.60
N VAL A 77 -11.47 -18.83 23.38
CA VAL A 77 -12.51 -18.95 24.42
C VAL A 77 -13.85 -19.35 23.80
N GLU A 78 -14.21 -18.75 22.66
CA GLU A 78 -15.45 -19.08 21.93
C GLU A 78 -15.46 -20.50 21.35
N LYS A 79 -14.29 -21.04 21.02
CA LYS A 79 -14.12 -22.36 20.41
C LYS A 79 -13.77 -23.47 21.41
N TYR A 80 -13.52 -23.10 22.66
CA TYR A 80 -13.15 -24.05 23.69
C TYR A 80 -14.31 -24.95 24.09
N ASN A 81 -14.08 -26.27 24.02
CA ASN A 81 -15.04 -27.27 24.49
C ASN A 81 -14.51 -27.93 25.79
N PRO A 82 -15.13 -27.65 26.93
CA PRO A 82 -14.73 -28.21 28.23
C PRO A 82 -14.95 -29.73 28.31
N ASP A 83 -15.85 -30.33 27.51
CA ASP A 83 -16.17 -31.75 27.56
C ASP A 83 -14.98 -32.64 27.07
N LEU A 84 -14.02 -32.06 26.35
CA LEU A 84 -12.84 -32.78 25.87
C LEU A 84 -11.75 -32.96 26.93
N ASN A 85 -11.87 -32.40 28.11
CA ASN A 85 -10.94 -32.52 29.24
C ASN A 85 -9.50 -32.08 28.99
N TYR A 86 -9.23 -31.31 27.90
CA TYR A 86 -7.92 -30.70 27.67
C TYR A 86 -7.79 -29.38 28.42
N ARG A 87 -6.54 -29.02 28.78
CA ARG A 87 -6.25 -27.70 29.33
C ARG A 87 -6.61 -26.61 28.33
N PHE A 88 -7.18 -25.50 28.81
CA PHE A 88 -7.50 -24.36 27.98
C PHE A 88 -6.27 -23.84 27.20
N SER A 89 -5.11 -23.79 27.84
CA SER A 89 -3.86 -23.36 27.19
C SER A 89 -3.49 -24.20 25.96
N THR A 90 -3.80 -25.50 25.93
CA THR A 90 -3.56 -26.38 24.79
C THR A 90 -4.44 -25.99 23.59
N CYS A 91 -5.70 -25.63 23.86
CA CYS A 91 -6.62 -25.17 22.84
C CYS A 91 -6.30 -23.73 22.39
N ALA A 92 -5.93 -22.83 23.30
CA ALA A 92 -5.71 -21.40 23.01
C ALA A 92 -4.42 -21.15 22.25
N THR A 93 -3.33 -21.90 22.52
CA THR A 93 -2.03 -21.68 21.89
C THR A 93 -2.05 -21.66 20.36
N PRO A 94 -2.70 -22.60 19.64
CA PRO A 94 -2.82 -22.57 18.19
C PRO A 94 -3.53 -21.31 17.66
N TRP A 95 -4.63 -20.90 18.31
CA TRP A 95 -5.39 -19.72 17.92
C TRP A 95 -4.60 -18.43 18.09
N ILE A 96 -3.90 -18.30 19.25
CA ILE A 96 -3.03 -17.15 19.50
C ILE A 96 -1.89 -17.09 18.47
N LYS A 97 -1.22 -18.21 18.22
CA LYS A 97 -0.16 -18.29 17.22
C LYS A 97 -0.66 -17.95 15.82
N GLN A 98 -1.83 -18.46 15.45
CA GLN A 98 -2.45 -18.17 14.16
C GLN A 98 -2.77 -16.69 14.01
N ALA A 99 -3.35 -16.05 15.02
CA ALA A 99 -3.68 -14.63 15.01
C ALA A 99 -2.42 -13.76 14.85
N ILE A 100 -1.37 -14.04 15.64
CA ILE A 100 -0.08 -13.33 15.56
C ILE A 100 0.55 -13.51 14.19
N THR A 101 0.65 -14.74 13.67
CA THR A 101 1.26 -15.03 12.38
C THR A 101 0.48 -14.37 11.23
N LYS A 102 -0.84 -14.39 11.30
CA LYS A 102 -1.71 -13.70 10.35
C LYS A 102 -1.47 -12.20 10.38
N ALA A 103 -1.39 -11.59 11.56
CA ALA A 103 -1.11 -10.17 11.72
C ALA A 103 0.25 -9.78 11.13
N ILE A 104 1.30 -10.58 11.37
CA ILE A 104 2.63 -10.38 10.78
C ILE A 104 2.57 -10.45 9.25
N THR A 105 1.83 -11.41 8.70
CA THR A 105 1.68 -11.58 7.24
C THR A 105 0.91 -10.41 6.63
N ASP A 106 -0.18 -9.96 7.28
CA ASP A 106 -1.10 -8.98 6.73
C ASP A 106 -0.66 -7.52 6.96
N LYS A 107 0.00 -7.24 8.09
CA LYS A 107 0.33 -5.89 8.58
C LYS A 107 1.83 -5.66 8.80
N GLY A 108 2.66 -6.70 8.69
CA GLY A 108 4.09 -6.66 8.99
C GLY A 108 4.95 -5.99 7.92
N ARG A 109 4.37 -5.42 6.86
CA ARG A 109 5.06 -4.68 5.81
C ARG A 109 4.26 -3.47 5.37
N ASN A 110 4.94 -2.37 5.01
CA ASN A 110 4.29 -1.18 4.47
C ASN A 110 3.57 -1.49 3.14
N ILE A 111 4.22 -2.27 2.27
CA ILE A 111 3.61 -2.78 1.04
C ILE A 111 3.11 -4.19 1.32
N ARG A 112 1.78 -4.34 1.38
CA ARG A 112 1.13 -5.63 1.66
C ARG A 112 1.47 -6.66 0.59
N ILE A 113 1.91 -7.84 1.03
CA ILE A 113 2.17 -9.00 0.17
C ILE A 113 1.08 -10.05 0.40
N PRO A 114 0.54 -10.69 -0.66
CA PRO A 114 -0.42 -11.78 -0.51
C PRO A 114 0.14 -12.94 0.33
N SER A 115 -0.71 -13.57 1.14
CA SER A 115 -0.30 -14.61 2.11
C SER A 115 0.41 -15.81 1.48
N HIS A 116 0.00 -16.22 0.26
CA HIS A 116 0.66 -17.33 -0.46
C HIS A 116 2.09 -16.97 -0.89
N ILE A 117 2.36 -15.72 -1.28
CA ILE A 117 3.71 -15.25 -1.59
C ILE A 117 4.54 -15.15 -0.32
N TYR A 118 3.94 -14.69 0.80
CA TYR A 118 4.62 -14.65 2.09
C TYR A 118 5.07 -16.05 2.56
N GLN A 119 4.24 -17.08 2.37
CA GLN A 119 4.60 -18.46 2.66
C GLN A 119 5.77 -18.94 1.79
N LEU A 120 5.76 -18.61 0.50
CA LEU A 120 6.86 -18.90 -0.42
C LEU A 120 8.15 -18.19 0.00
N LEU A 121 8.08 -16.92 0.42
CA LEU A 121 9.21 -16.16 0.95
C LEU A 121 9.80 -16.80 2.23
N SER A 122 8.94 -17.27 3.13
CA SER A 122 9.40 -17.98 4.33
C SER A 122 10.16 -19.26 3.98
N LYS A 123 9.64 -20.05 3.02
CA LYS A 123 10.33 -21.23 2.51
C LYS A 123 11.63 -20.88 1.79
N TYR A 124 11.64 -19.82 1.00
CA TYR A 124 12.83 -19.31 0.32
C TYR A 124 13.93 -18.98 1.35
N LYS A 125 13.62 -18.21 2.39
CA LYS A 125 14.58 -17.89 3.46
C LYS A 125 15.10 -19.15 4.15
N GLN A 126 14.23 -20.12 4.42
CA GLN A 126 14.64 -21.40 5.02
C GLN A 126 15.61 -22.16 4.11
N VAL A 127 15.32 -22.26 2.81
CA VAL A 127 16.18 -22.94 1.84
C VAL A 127 17.53 -22.23 1.69
N VAL A 128 17.56 -20.89 1.69
CA VAL A 128 18.83 -20.13 1.65
C VAL A 128 19.66 -20.41 2.90
N ASN A 129 19.05 -20.35 4.10
CA ASN A 129 19.73 -20.66 5.36
C ASN A 129 20.28 -22.11 5.39
N GLU A 130 19.56 -23.07 4.80
CA GLU A 130 20.04 -24.46 4.67
C GLU A 130 21.27 -24.55 3.74
N PHE A 131 21.29 -23.82 2.61
CA PHE A 131 22.46 -23.76 1.74
C PHE A 131 23.67 -23.09 2.42
N GLU A 132 23.43 -22.02 3.19
CA GLU A 132 24.49 -21.38 3.98
C GLU A 132 25.06 -22.31 5.04
N ALA A 133 24.22 -23.10 5.71
CA ALA A 133 24.65 -24.12 6.68
C ALA A 133 25.49 -25.23 6.02
N ASP A 134 25.16 -25.59 4.76
CA ASP A 134 25.90 -26.55 3.93
C ASP A 134 27.20 -25.93 3.32
N GLY A 135 27.53 -24.68 3.63
CA GLY A 135 28.73 -23.98 3.17
C GLY A 135 28.59 -23.33 1.77
N VAL A 136 27.41 -23.29 1.18
CA VAL A 136 27.13 -22.64 -0.11
C VAL A 136 26.66 -21.21 0.14
N LEU A 137 27.57 -20.22 0.08
CA LEU A 137 27.29 -18.82 0.41
C LEU A 137 26.38 -18.11 -0.61
N ASN A 138 26.38 -18.52 -1.87
CA ASN A 138 25.59 -17.88 -2.93
C ASN A 138 24.92 -18.95 -3.81
N PRO A 139 23.80 -19.57 -3.39
CA PRO A 139 23.10 -20.53 -4.21
C PRO A 139 22.49 -19.88 -5.45
N THR A 140 22.59 -20.54 -6.61
CA THR A 140 21.99 -20.07 -7.87
C THR A 140 20.47 -20.18 -7.82
N ASP A 141 19.77 -19.36 -8.64
CA ASP A 141 18.30 -19.40 -8.71
C ASP A 141 17.77 -20.76 -9.11
N GLU A 142 18.53 -21.51 -9.94
CA GLU A 142 18.19 -22.87 -10.34
C GLU A 142 18.27 -23.86 -9.18
N GLN A 143 19.28 -23.74 -8.33
CA GLN A 143 19.44 -24.60 -7.14
C GLN A 143 18.32 -24.35 -6.13
N ILE A 144 17.99 -23.07 -5.88
CA ILE A 144 16.88 -22.68 -5.00
C ILE A 144 15.55 -23.15 -5.58
N ALA A 145 15.31 -22.94 -6.88
CA ALA A 145 14.10 -23.33 -7.59
C ALA A 145 13.86 -24.84 -7.49
N LYS A 146 14.92 -25.65 -7.69
CA LYS A 146 14.86 -27.11 -7.56
C LYS A 146 14.47 -27.56 -6.15
N LYS A 147 15.00 -26.89 -5.12
CA LYS A 147 14.71 -27.23 -3.71
C LYS A 147 13.33 -26.76 -3.27
N LEU A 148 12.85 -25.61 -3.81
CA LEU A 148 11.50 -25.08 -3.57
C LEU A 148 10.41 -25.77 -4.40
N GLY A 149 10.76 -26.44 -5.50
CA GLY A 149 9.80 -27.03 -6.44
C GLY A 149 9.05 -25.99 -7.28
N VAL A 150 9.70 -24.89 -7.63
CA VAL A 150 9.15 -23.79 -8.45
C VAL A 150 10.03 -23.50 -9.65
N GLU A 151 9.53 -22.73 -10.62
CA GLU A 151 10.33 -22.28 -11.76
C GLU A 151 11.40 -21.24 -11.36
N PRO A 152 12.59 -21.22 -12.02
CA PRO A 152 13.64 -20.25 -11.72
C PRO A 152 13.18 -18.78 -11.86
N ALA A 153 12.32 -18.49 -12.86
CA ALA A 153 11.73 -17.17 -13.04
C ALA A 153 10.95 -16.70 -11.80
N LYS A 154 10.26 -17.62 -11.10
CA LYS A 154 9.55 -17.32 -9.87
C LYS A 154 10.48 -16.99 -8.71
N VAL A 155 11.67 -17.58 -8.66
CA VAL A 155 12.69 -17.26 -7.66
C VAL A 155 13.20 -15.83 -7.86
N SER A 156 13.45 -15.41 -9.11
CA SER A 156 13.84 -14.03 -9.41
C SER A 156 12.74 -13.03 -9.01
N GLU A 157 11.46 -13.34 -9.26
CA GLU A 157 10.34 -12.54 -8.79
C GLU A 157 10.29 -12.47 -7.24
N LEU A 158 10.49 -13.59 -6.53
CA LEU A 158 10.52 -13.62 -5.07
C LEU A 158 11.61 -12.74 -4.48
N LYS A 159 12.76 -12.61 -5.14
CA LYS A 159 13.84 -11.71 -4.71
C LYS A 159 13.41 -10.25 -4.66
N THR A 160 12.52 -9.80 -5.54
CA THR A 160 12.02 -8.41 -5.53
C THR A 160 11.20 -8.12 -4.27
N TYR A 161 10.55 -9.13 -3.70
CA TYR A 161 9.79 -8.99 -2.45
C TYR A 161 10.65 -9.06 -1.17
N LEU A 162 11.95 -9.36 -1.28
CA LEU A 162 12.85 -9.37 -0.12
C LEU A 162 13.23 -7.97 0.34
N TYR A 163 13.20 -6.99 -0.58
CA TYR A 163 13.53 -5.61 -0.25
C TYR A 163 12.45 -5.00 0.64
N ASP A 164 12.89 -4.44 1.76
CA ASP A 164 12.06 -3.64 2.64
C ASP A 164 12.12 -2.15 2.25
N THR A 165 11.09 -1.39 2.62
CA THR A 165 11.08 0.06 2.44
C THR A 165 12.07 0.71 3.41
N VAL A 166 12.80 1.72 2.94
CA VAL A 166 13.69 2.54 3.75
C VAL A 166 13.01 3.88 4.00
N SER A 167 13.17 4.45 5.20
CA SER A 167 12.62 5.78 5.50
C SER A 167 13.36 6.84 4.69
N MET A 168 12.61 7.74 4.07
CA MET A 168 13.16 8.91 3.36
C MET A 168 13.84 9.90 4.31
N GLU A 169 13.45 9.88 5.60
CA GLU A 169 14.05 10.72 6.65
C GLU A 169 15.36 10.13 7.23
N THR A 170 15.84 9.00 6.68
CA THR A 170 17.12 8.42 7.12
C THR A 170 18.24 9.38 6.76
N PRO A 171 19.07 9.83 7.74
CA PRO A 171 20.20 10.69 7.47
C PRO A 171 21.24 9.96 6.62
N LEU A 172 21.87 10.67 5.70
CA LEU A 172 22.92 10.15 4.81
C LEU A 172 24.23 9.91 5.55
N GLU A 173 24.55 10.81 6.49
CA GLU A 173 25.71 10.72 7.36
C GLU A 173 25.27 10.78 8.82
N SER A 174 26.07 10.20 9.72
CA SER A 174 25.73 10.09 11.15
C SER A 174 25.55 11.43 11.86
N ASP A 175 26.17 12.50 11.36
CA ASP A 175 26.12 13.86 11.92
C ASP A 175 25.62 14.90 10.91
N GLY A 176 25.09 14.46 9.73
CA GLY A 176 24.57 15.32 8.68
C GLY A 176 23.10 15.66 8.88
N GLU A 177 22.70 16.87 8.46
CA GLU A 177 21.27 17.28 8.40
C GLU A 177 20.59 16.74 7.14
N ASP A 178 21.36 16.30 6.12
CA ASP A 178 20.85 15.81 4.83
C ASP A 178 20.25 14.42 4.96
N THR A 179 19.07 14.25 4.35
CA THR A 179 18.30 13.01 4.35
C THR A 179 18.27 12.38 2.95
N ILE A 180 17.86 11.10 2.85
CA ILE A 180 17.64 10.43 1.57
C ILE A 180 16.64 11.22 0.70
N GLN A 181 15.63 11.88 1.33
CA GLN A 181 14.64 12.70 0.64
C GLN A 181 15.28 13.84 -0.15
N ASP A 182 16.31 14.47 0.41
CA ASP A 182 16.97 15.64 -0.20
C ASP A 182 17.73 15.28 -1.49
N MET A 183 18.12 14.00 -1.64
CA MET A 183 18.74 13.49 -2.86
C MET A 183 17.77 13.10 -3.96
N ILE A 184 16.48 12.97 -3.67
CA ILE A 184 15.49 12.52 -4.64
C ILE A 184 15.03 13.71 -5.48
N ALA A 185 15.40 13.70 -6.78
CA ALA A 185 14.95 14.75 -7.70
C ALA A 185 13.44 14.70 -7.94
N ALA A 186 12.80 15.85 -7.93
CA ALA A 186 11.39 15.99 -8.29
C ALA A 186 11.20 15.81 -9.83
N THR A 187 10.72 14.65 -10.25
CA THR A 187 10.53 14.31 -11.66
C THR A 187 9.21 14.81 -12.27
N HIS A 188 8.23 15.15 -11.40
CA HIS A 188 6.89 15.55 -11.85
C HIS A 188 6.66 17.07 -11.84
N ILE A 189 7.64 17.85 -11.36
CA ILE A 189 7.57 19.31 -11.34
C ILE A 189 8.33 19.82 -12.54
N GLU A 190 7.66 20.65 -13.36
CA GLU A 190 8.32 21.34 -14.47
C GLU A 190 9.43 22.25 -13.96
N THR A 191 10.58 22.18 -14.62
CA THR A 191 11.66 23.12 -14.32
C THR A 191 11.25 24.54 -14.78
N PRO A 192 11.81 25.61 -14.20
CA PRO A 192 11.53 26.98 -14.63
C PRO A 192 11.77 27.19 -16.13
N VAL A 193 12.75 26.52 -16.70
CA VAL A 193 13.05 26.55 -18.15
C VAL A 193 11.90 25.95 -18.96
N GLN A 194 11.47 24.72 -18.60
CA GLN A 194 10.36 24.04 -19.29
C GLN A 194 9.05 24.85 -19.18
N TYR A 195 8.80 25.44 -18.01
CA TYR A 195 7.64 26.32 -17.80
C TYR A 195 7.69 27.54 -18.74
N THR A 196 8.84 28.20 -18.85
CA THR A 196 9.03 29.36 -19.73
C THR A 196 8.88 28.98 -21.19
N GLU A 197 9.50 27.88 -21.64
CA GLU A 197 9.37 27.34 -22.99
C GLU A 197 7.91 27.05 -23.34
N ARG A 198 7.16 26.45 -22.42
CA ARG A 198 5.74 26.16 -22.60
C ARG A 198 4.90 27.45 -22.72
N LEU A 199 5.19 28.46 -21.89
CA LEU A 199 4.53 29.76 -21.97
C LEU A 199 4.82 30.47 -23.30
N GLU A 200 6.08 30.45 -23.74
CA GLU A 200 6.44 31.03 -25.04
C GLU A 200 5.75 30.31 -26.21
N LEU A 201 5.72 28.97 -26.18
CA LEU A 201 5.01 28.18 -27.16
C LEU A 201 3.52 28.50 -27.19
N HIS A 202 2.88 28.56 -26.00
CA HIS A 202 1.49 28.95 -25.85
C HIS A 202 1.22 30.33 -26.45
N ASN A 203 2.04 31.31 -26.12
CA ASN A 203 1.92 32.67 -26.62
C ASN A 203 2.14 32.75 -28.15
N LYS A 204 3.07 31.97 -28.73
CA LYS A 204 3.25 31.85 -30.17
C LYS A 204 1.99 31.27 -30.84
N ILE A 205 1.39 30.22 -30.25
CA ILE A 205 0.17 29.61 -30.78
C ILE A 205 -0.99 30.64 -30.76
N ILE A 206 -1.18 31.36 -29.65
CA ILE A 206 -2.22 32.40 -29.55
C ILE A 206 -2.01 33.46 -30.62
N LYS A 207 -0.80 33.98 -30.79
CA LYS A 207 -0.50 34.95 -31.84
C LYS A 207 -0.87 34.48 -33.25
N ILE A 208 -0.61 33.21 -33.55
CA ILE A 208 -1.00 32.61 -34.85
C ILE A 208 -2.53 32.53 -34.96
N ILE A 209 -3.20 32.06 -33.91
CA ILE A 209 -4.66 31.95 -33.85
C ILE A 209 -5.30 33.32 -34.06
N ASP A 210 -4.71 34.39 -33.49
CA ASP A 210 -5.21 35.77 -33.62
C ASP A 210 -5.10 36.34 -35.05
N THR A 211 -4.25 35.81 -35.88
CA THR A 211 -4.20 36.17 -37.32
C THR A 211 -5.35 35.55 -38.13
N LEU A 212 -6.05 34.57 -37.60
CA LEU A 212 -7.16 33.93 -38.29
C LEU A 212 -8.43 34.78 -38.30
N LYS A 213 -9.34 34.50 -39.27
CA LYS A 213 -10.67 35.15 -39.31
C LYS A 213 -11.47 34.84 -38.04
N PRO A 214 -12.28 35.78 -37.52
CA PRO A 214 -12.94 35.66 -36.21
C PRO A 214 -13.69 34.33 -36.05
N ARG A 215 -14.50 33.92 -37.03
CA ARG A 215 -15.29 32.68 -36.95
C ARG A 215 -14.42 31.41 -36.94
N THR A 216 -13.30 31.46 -37.66
CA THR A 216 -12.36 30.34 -37.71
C THR A 216 -11.54 30.22 -36.42
N ARG A 217 -11.15 31.37 -35.86
CA ARG A 217 -10.47 31.48 -34.58
C ARG A 217 -11.32 30.85 -33.46
N GLU A 218 -12.59 31.18 -33.41
CA GLU A 218 -13.55 30.69 -32.43
C GLU A 218 -13.67 29.16 -32.49
N ILE A 219 -13.79 28.57 -33.69
CA ILE A 219 -13.86 27.13 -33.88
C ILE A 219 -12.58 26.45 -33.35
N ILE A 220 -11.40 26.98 -33.63
CA ILE A 220 -10.12 26.39 -33.18
C ILE A 220 -9.99 26.52 -31.66
N LYS A 221 -10.32 27.66 -31.06
CA LYS A 221 -10.30 27.85 -29.62
C LYS A 221 -11.21 26.85 -28.90
N LEU A 222 -12.46 26.70 -29.36
CA LEU A 222 -13.41 25.73 -28.79
C LEU A 222 -12.94 24.27 -28.99
N ARG A 223 -12.36 23.95 -30.15
CA ARG A 223 -11.97 22.60 -30.49
C ARG A 223 -10.81 22.08 -29.64
N TYR A 224 -9.80 22.91 -29.41
CA TYR A 224 -8.56 22.55 -28.74
C TYR A 224 -8.44 23.11 -27.32
N GLY A 225 -9.46 23.76 -26.80
CA GLY A 225 -9.42 24.31 -25.45
C GLY A 225 -8.34 25.40 -25.27
N ILE A 226 -8.06 26.20 -26.33
CA ILE A 226 -6.99 27.21 -26.30
C ILE A 226 -7.59 28.55 -25.92
N ALA A 227 -7.39 28.96 -24.65
CA ALA A 227 -7.84 30.25 -24.13
C ALA A 227 -6.66 31.21 -23.97
N ALA A 228 -6.85 32.48 -24.32
CA ALA A 228 -5.94 33.55 -23.94
C ALA A 228 -6.35 34.10 -22.57
N ASP A 229 -5.47 34.90 -21.96
CA ASP A 229 -5.79 35.60 -20.72
C ASP A 229 -7.00 36.54 -20.94
N GLY A 230 -8.05 36.37 -20.15
CA GLY A 230 -9.30 37.10 -20.26
C GLY A 230 -10.35 36.48 -21.18
N ASP A 231 -10.07 35.38 -21.84
CA ASP A 231 -11.07 34.64 -22.64
C ASP A 231 -12.11 33.98 -21.73
N PRO A 232 -13.38 33.88 -22.20
CA PRO A 232 -14.42 33.11 -21.49
C PRO A 232 -14.04 31.67 -21.19
N ASP A 233 -14.53 31.13 -20.06
CA ASP A 233 -14.21 29.75 -19.61
C ASP A 233 -14.61 28.65 -20.60
N ILE A 234 -15.53 28.95 -21.54
CA ILE A 234 -15.93 28.00 -22.58
C ILE A 234 -14.73 27.59 -23.48
N TYR A 235 -13.72 28.43 -23.62
CA TYR A 235 -12.51 28.13 -24.42
C TYR A 235 -11.45 27.35 -23.64
N LYS A 236 -11.61 27.17 -22.34
CA LYS A 236 -10.68 26.39 -21.50
C LYS A 236 -10.91 24.88 -21.59
N LYS A 237 -11.99 24.46 -22.26
CA LYS A 237 -12.38 23.05 -22.40
C LYS A 237 -12.46 22.68 -23.88
N GLU A 238 -12.00 21.48 -24.21
CA GLU A 238 -12.13 20.90 -25.55
C GLU A 238 -13.60 20.51 -25.81
N HIS A 239 -14.10 20.87 -27.00
CA HIS A 239 -15.45 20.56 -27.46
C HIS A 239 -15.42 19.61 -28.64
N THR A 240 -16.44 18.79 -28.78
CA THR A 240 -16.66 17.92 -29.92
C THR A 240 -17.13 18.74 -31.15
N LEU A 241 -16.94 18.18 -32.36
CA LEU A 241 -17.39 18.85 -33.58
C LEU A 241 -18.90 19.11 -33.61
N GLU A 242 -19.67 18.29 -32.89
CA GLU A 242 -21.12 18.35 -32.78
C GLU A 242 -21.54 19.50 -31.88
N GLU A 243 -20.93 19.58 -30.67
CA GLU A 243 -21.14 20.68 -29.71
C GLU A 243 -20.76 22.05 -30.31
N ILE A 244 -19.64 22.12 -31.04
CA ILE A 244 -19.23 23.34 -31.73
C ILE A 244 -20.24 23.72 -32.81
N GLY A 245 -20.81 22.71 -33.51
CA GLY A 245 -21.85 22.91 -34.49
C GLY A 245 -23.13 23.52 -33.87
N GLU A 246 -23.53 23.03 -32.71
CA GLU A 246 -24.67 23.56 -31.94
C GLU A 246 -24.43 25.00 -31.46
N ILE A 247 -23.23 25.27 -30.86
CA ILE A 247 -22.85 26.60 -30.35
C ILE A 247 -22.88 27.64 -31.47
N LEU A 248 -22.34 27.31 -32.65
CA LEU A 248 -22.16 28.24 -33.76
C LEU A 248 -23.29 28.20 -34.83
N GLY A 249 -24.29 27.31 -34.66
CA GLY A 249 -25.41 27.16 -35.58
C GLY A 249 -25.01 26.64 -36.97
N ILE A 250 -24.04 25.72 -37.04
CA ILE A 250 -23.53 25.12 -38.29
C ILE A 250 -23.47 23.59 -38.19
N THR A 251 -23.45 22.91 -39.32
CA THR A 251 -23.37 21.44 -39.34
C THR A 251 -22.02 20.94 -38.92
N ARG A 252 -21.95 19.77 -38.26
CA ARG A 252 -20.75 19.05 -37.85
C ARG A 252 -19.73 18.95 -39.00
N GLU A 253 -20.19 18.62 -40.22
CA GLU A 253 -19.32 18.47 -41.38
C GLU A 253 -18.72 19.84 -41.80
N ARG A 254 -19.45 20.91 -41.63
CA ARG A 254 -18.92 22.25 -41.88
C ARG A 254 -17.85 22.65 -40.89
N VAL A 255 -18.00 22.32 -39.60
CA VAL A 255 -16.95 22.50 -38.58
C VAL A 255 -15.69 21.74 -39.00
N ARG A 256 -15.82 20.46 -39.36
CA ARG A 256 -14.70 19.61 -39.82
C ARG A 256 -13.95 20.16 -41.03
N GLN A 257 -14.68 20.68 -41.99
CA GLN A 257 -14.08 21.31 -43.16
C GLN A 257 -13.27 22.56 -42.79
N ILE A 258 -13.82 23.43 -41.96
CA ILE A 258 -13.15 24.64 -41.48
C ILE A 258 -11.91 24.27 -40.66
N GLU A 259 -12.02 23.31 -39.73
CA GLU A 259 -10.90 22.81 -38.95
C GLU A 259 -9.73 22.36 -39.85
N LYS A 260 -10.01 21.46 -40.84
CA LYS A 260 -9.01 20.93 -41.74
C LYS A 260 -8.32 22.02 -42.54
N GLN A 261 -9.06 22.99 -43.07
CA GLN A 261 -8.51 24.12 -43.82
C GLN A 261 -7.65 25.02 -42.93
N THR A 262 -8.09 25.25 -41.72
CA THR A 262 -7.40 26.14 -40.76
C THR A 262 -6.10 25.51 -40.30
N LEU A 263 -6.10 24.22 -39.98
CA LEU A 263 -4.87 23.50 -39.58
C LEU A 263 -3.83 23.54 -40.68
N ALA A 264 -4.23 23.42 -41.96
CA ALA A 264 -3.32 23.59 -43.08
C ALA A 264 -2.74 25.02 -43.17
N GLN A 265 -3.56 26.05 -42.90
CA GLN A 265 -3.09 27.44 -42.87
C GLN A 265 -2.14 27.67 -41.68
N ILE A 266 -2.47 27.18 -40.48
CA ILE A 266 -1.63 27.30 -39.29
C ILE A 266 -0.26 26.66 -39.58
N ARG A 267 -0.22 25.48 -40.19
CA ARG A 267 1.02 24.77 -40.50
C ARG A 267 1.92 25.61 -41.45
N LEU A 268 1.34 26.25 -42.47
CA LEU A 268 2.08 27.12 -43.38
C LEU A 268 2.63 28.39 -42.71
N VAL A 269 1.91 28.93 -41.71
CA VAL A 269 2.37 30.07 -40.92
C VAL A 269 3.45 29.66 -39.94
N TRP A 270 3.29 28.51 -39.34
CA TRP A 270 4.27 27.94 -38.38
C TRP A 270 5.62 27.71 -39.03
N ASP A 271 5.65 27.10 -40.26
CA ASP A 271 6.85 26.82 -41.02
C ASP A 271 7.58 28.11 -41.50
N LYS A 272 6.93 29.27 -41.45
CA LYS A 272 7.54 30.58 -41.81
C LYS A 272 8.10 31.30 -40.59
N ILE A 273 7.69 30.94 -39.37
CA ILE A 273 8.10 31.60 -38.13
C ILE A 273 9.26 30.88 -37.46
N ASN A 274 9.39 29.58 -37.67
CA ASN A 274 10.54 28.76 -37.25
C ASN A 274 11.56 28.64 -38.37
#